data_e679d21e64dd1da39cdb3cb2770043d0
#
_entry.id   e679d21e64dd1da39cdb3cb2770043d0
#
_cell.length_a   1.000
_cell.length_b   1.000
_cell.length_c   1.000
_cell.angle_alpha   90.00
_cell.angle_beta   90.00
_cell.angle_gamma   90.00
#
_symmetry.space_group_name_H-M   'P 1'
#
loop_
_entity.id
_entity.type
_entity.pdbx_description
1 polymer ?
#
loop_
_entity_poly.entity_id
_entity_poly.type
_entity_poly.pdbx_seq_one_letter_code
_entity_poly.pdbx_strand_id
1 'polypeptide(L)'
;MSNASTSPPASKGSAGGFFSSNPLLALILQRIFLGFILLLAISALLFIGIEVLPGDFAQAYLGQSATPEAIANIRKELGLDAPLLERYFGWLGGVLQGDFGTSWANKASVSEQIGKRLGNTLFLAFWAAVVSVPLAIGLGMIAVHYRNRFIDRLINVISLAAISLPEFFTGYLLILFFAVNWGIAIFPSTVFADMSFGDRLAAIALPCATLVLVVLAHMMRMTRAAILNIMSSAYIETAELKGLDAFRIIAKHAAPNAIAPIINVVALNLAYLVVGVVVVEVIFVYPGMGQYLVDAVTIRDMPVVQACGLVFAAVYIILNMLADVLGILANPRLRHPK
;
A
#
# COMPACT_ATOMS: atom_id res chain seq x y z
N MET A 1 18.78 -36.89 63.29
CA MET A 1 19.79 -35.91 62.86
C MET A 1 19.22 -35.13 61.68
N SER A 2 18.89 -33.92 61.99
CA SER A 2 18.61 -32.72 61.14
C SER A 2 18.03 -32.86 59.74
N ASN A 3 16.69 -32.78 59.67
CA ASN A 3 15.96 -32.46 58.45
C ASN A 3 15.97 -30.93 58.24
N ALA A 4 16.69 -30.47 57.24
CA ALA A 4 16.59 -29.09 56.77
C ALA A 4 15.49 -29.01 55.70
N SER A 5 14.34 -28.43 56.09
CA SER A 5 13.27 -28.06 55.18
C SER A 5 13.65 -26.80 54.41
N THR A 6 13.92 -26.94 53.12
CA THR A 6 14.05 -25.80 52.20
C THR A 6 12.67 -25.40 51.68
N SER A 7 12.16 -24.27 52.15
CA SER A 7 10.97 -23.61 51.61
C SER A 7 11.25 -23.13 50.17
N PRO A 8 10.27 -23.26 49.23
CA PRO A 8 10.41 -22.74 47.88
C PRO A 8 10.37 -21.21 47.87
N PRO A 9 11.11 -20.54 46.94
CA PRO A 9 11.11 -19.10 46.86
C PRO A 9 9.74 -18.57 46.41
N ALA A 10 9.31 -17.51 47.09
CA ALA A 10 8.07 -16.80 46.79
C ALA A 10 8.03 -16.35 45.31
N SER A 11 6.94 -16.70 44.62
CA SER A 11 6.64 -16.23 43.27
C SER A 11 6.52 -14.71 43.28
N LYS A 12 7.44 -14.07 42.53
CA LYS A 12 7.31 -12.65 42.24
C LYS A 12 6.02 -12.44 41.46
N GLY A 13 5.09 -11.69 42.04
CA GLY A 13 3.84 -11.30 41.41
C GLY A 13 4.12 -10.61 40.05
N SER A 14 3.62 -11.21 38.99
CA SER A 14 3.70 -10.67 37.67
C SER A 14 2.67 -9.56 37.48
N ALA A 15 3.13 -8.34 37.30
CA ALA A 15 2.33 -7.20 36.82
C ALA A 15 1.94 -7.37 35.32
N GLY A 16 1.59 -8.60 34.90
CA GLY A 16 1.31 -8.98 33.49
C GLY A 16 -0.14 -9.38 33.23
N GLY A 17 -1.07 -9.15 34.18
CA GLY A 17 -2.37 -9.82 34.16
C GLY A 17 -3.38 -9.41 33.08
N PHE A 18 -3.30 -8.26 32.45
CA PHE A 18 -4.32 -7.83 31.47
C PHE A 18 -3.92 -8.14 30.02
N PHE A 19 -2.63 -8.07 29.70
CA PHE A 19 -2.12 -8.34 28.36
C PHE A 19 -1.92 -9.83 28.06
N SER A 20 -1.79 -10.67 29.07
CA SER A 20 -1.67 -12.12 28.89
C SER A 20 -3.01 -12.82 28.58
N SER A 21 -4.14 -12.19 28.88
CA SER A 21 -5.48 -12.76 28.65
C SER A 21 -5.99 -12.57 27.21
N ASN A 22 -5.48 -11.57 26.43
CA ASN A 22 -5.93 -11.30 25.08
C ASN A 22 -4.75 -10.96 24.13
N PRO A 23 -4.07 -11.97 23.57
CA PRO A 23 -2.88 -11.75 22.74
C PRO A 23 -3.16 -10.92 21.47
N LEU A 24 -4.37 -11.00 20.90
CA LEU A 24 -4.78 -10.19 19.77
C LEU A 24 -4.87 -8.70 20.13
N LEU A 25 -5.48 -8.37 21.28
CA LEU A 25 -5.59 -7.00 21.75
C LEU A 25 -4.21 -6.38 22.03
N ALA A 26 -3.34 -7.13 22.67
CA ALA A 26 -1.96 -6.70 22.94
C ALA A 26 -1.21 -6.41 21.63
N LEU A 27 -1.35 -7.26 20.63
CA LEU A 27 -0.74 -7.07 19.32
C LEU A 27 -1.30 -5.82 18.61
N ILE A 28 -2.62 -5.62 18.60
CA ILE A 28 -3.24 -4.44 17.98
C ILE A 28 -2.75 -3.16 18.66
N LEU A 29 -2.75 -3.10 19.99
CA LEU A 29 -2.26 -1.94 20.73
C LEU A 29 -0.78 -1.66 20.47
N GLN A 30 0.05 -2.70 20.44
CA GLN A 30 1.46 -2.58 20.08
C GLN A 30 1.64 -2.01 18.66
N ARG A 31 0.86 -2.49 17.67
CA ARG A 31 0.90 -2.02 16.28
C ARG A 31 0.44 -0.58 16.16
N ILE A 32 -0.63 -0.18 16.85
CA ILE A 32 -1.09 1.21 16.90
C ILE A 32 -0.01 2.12 17.47
N PHE A 33 0.60 1.72 18.60
CA PHE A 33 1.65 2.50 19.24
C PHE A 33 2.89 2.65 18.33
N LEU A 34 3.36 1.55 17.75
CA LEU A 34 4.48 1.58 16.80
C LEU A 34 4.13 2.37 15.54
N GLY A 35 2.91 2.24 15.03
CA GLY A 35 2.42 3.00 13.89
C GLY A 35 2.39 4.50 14.17
N PHE A 36 1.97 4.90 15.37
CA PHE A 36 1.99 6.31 15.78
C PHE A 36 3.42 6.88 15.85
N ILE A 37 4.36 6.14 16.46
CA ILE A 37 5.77 6.53 16.51
C ILE A 37 6.34 6.65 15.08
N LEU A 38 6.02 5.70 14.21
CA LEU A 38 6.47 5.71 12.82
C LEU A 38 5.91 6.91 12.06
N LEU A 39 4.63 7.25 12.25
CA LEU A 39 4.02 8.44 11.65
C LEU A 39 4.70 9.73 12.13
N LEU A 40 5.02 9.85 13.41
CA LEU A 40 5.79 10.99 13.93
C LEU A 40 7.18 11.05 13.31
N ALA A 41 7.88 9.93 13.18
CA ALA A 41 9.19 9.88 12.56
C ALA A 41 9.12 10.28 11.07
N ILE A 42 8.12 9.76 10.33
CA ILE A 42 7.91 10.10 8.92
C ILE A 42 7.54 11.59 8.78
N SER A 43 6.67 12.12 9.64
CA SER A 43 6.31 13.55 9.60
C SER A 43 7.52 14.46 9.78
N ALA A 44 8.41 14.13 10.73
CA ALA A 44 9.65 14.86 10.95
C ALA A 44 10.62 14.74 9.76
N LEU A 45 10.76 13.53 9.19
CA LEU A 45 11.59 13.30 8.01
C LEU A 45 11.09 14.07 6.78
N LEU A 46 9.78 14.08 6.53
CA LEU A 46 9.18 14.84 5.44
C LEU A 46 9.42 16.33 5.63
N PHE A 47 9.18 16.84 6.83
CA PHE A 47 9.40 18.25 7.15
C PHE A 47 10.86 18.66 6.92
N ILE A 48 11.81 17.93 7.51
CA ILE A 48 13.24 18.20 7.36
C ILE A 48 13.68 18.02 5.91
N GLY A 49 13.22 16.95 5.25
CA GLY A 49 13.60 16.63 3.87
C GLY A 49 13.26 17.76 2.90
N ILE A 50 12.09 18.39 3.06
CA ILE A 50 11.70 19.51 2.21
C ILE A 50 12.49 20.77 2.54
N GLU A 51 12.77 21.03 3.82
CA GLU A 51 13.50 22.20 4.26
C GLU A 51 14.98 22.20 3.83
N VAL A 52 15.59 21.01 3.76
CA VAL A 52 17.00 20.84 3.33
C VAL A 52 17.17 21.00 1.82
N LEU A 53 16.10 20.86 1.03
CA LEU A 53 16.18 21.01 -0.42
C LEU A 53 16.60 22.44 -0.81
N PRO A 54 17.60 22.60 -1.72
CA PRO A 54 18.05 23.93 -2.15
C PRO A 54 16.93 24.70 -2.86
N GLY A 55 16.74 25.98 -2.49
CA GLY A 55 15.65 26.84 -2.95
C GLY A 55 14.37 26.60 -2.13
N ASP A 56 13.44 27.55 -2.20
CA ASP A 56 12.17 27.48 -1.49
C ASP A 56 10.95 27.60 -2.42
N PHE A 57 9.75 27.53 -1.85
CA PHE A 57 8.51 27.72 -2.58
C PHE A 57 8.47 29.06 -3.32
N ALA A 58 8.93 30.16 -2.68
CA ALA A 58 8.87 31.49 -3.29
C ALA A 58 9.69 31.55 -4.59
N GLN A 59 10.87 30.92 -4.61
CA GLN A 59 11.69 30.83 -5.83
C GLN A 59 11.03 29.96 -6.90
N ALA A 60 10.52 28.79 -6.52
CA ALA A 60 9.86 27.87 -7.45
C ALA A 60 8.58 28.49 -8.05
N TYR A 61 7.80 29.16 -7.23
CA TYR A 61 6.53 29.79 -7.61
C TYR A 61 6.71 30.99 -8.53
N LEU A 62 7.67 31.88 -8.23
CA LEU A 62 7.94 33.06 -9.05
C LEU A 62 8.71 32.74 -10.33
N GLY A 63 9.46 31.64 -10.36
CA GLY A 63 10.23 31.21 -11.53
C GLY A 63 11.14 32.35 -12.07
N GLN A 64 10.95 32.72 -13.32
CA GLN A 64 11.73 33.80 -13.98
C GLN A 64 11.43 35.21 -13.43
N SER A 65 10.31 35.39 -12.72
CA SER A 65 9.94 36.66 -12.10
C SER A 65 10.45 36.80 -10.65
N ALA A 66 11.35 35.94 -10.22
CA ALA A 66 11.88 35.88 -8.86
C ALA A 66 12.87 37.02 -8.58
N THR A 67 12.34 38.21 -8.22
CA THR A 67 13.18 39.30 -7.70
C THR A 67 13.43 39.08 -6.19
N PRO A 68 14.59 39.55 -5.63
CA PRO A 68 14.86 39.44 -4.20
C PRO A 68 13.75 39.99 -3.31
N GLU A 69 13.14 41.11 -3.70
CA GLU A 69 12.02 41.71 -2.98
C GLU A 69 10.76 40.84 -3.03
N ALA A 70 10.39 40.29 -4.19
CA ALA A 70 9.23 39.44 -4.32
C ALA A 70 9.39 38.16 -3.50
N ILE A 71 10.58 37.55 -3.51
CA ILE A 71 10.91 36.37 -2.68
C ILE A 71 10.73 36.71 -1.19
N ALA A 72 11.32 37.81 -0.73
CA ALA A 72 11.24 38.23 0.68
C ALA A 72 9.78 38.49 1.13
N ASN A 73 8.95 39.08 0.27
CA ASN A 73 7.54 39.31 0.56
C ASN A 73 6.75 37.99 0.72
N ILE A 74 6.94 37.04 -0.19
CA ILE A 74 6.27 35.71 -0.12
C ILE A 74 6.77 34.94 1.12
N ARG A 75 8.07 34.93 1.41
CA ARG A 75 8.62 34.29 2.61
C ARG A 75 7.98 34.83 3.89
N LYS A 76 7.84 36.17 3.98
CA LYS A 76 7.20 36.83 5.12
C LYS A 76 5.71 36.48 5.20
N GLU A 77 4.99 36.51 4.07
CA GLU A 77 3.55 36.17 4.00
C GLU A 77 3.30 34.73 4.48
N LEU A 78 4.15 33.79 4.07
CA LEU A 78 4.03 32.39 4.42
C LEU A 78 4.68 32.00 5.75
N GLY A 79 5.30 32.96 6.47
CA GLY A 79 5.96 32.74 7.75
C GLY A 79 7.17 31.79 7.66
N LEU A 80 7.86 31.73 6.51
CA LEU A 80 8.99 30.84 6.29
C LEU A 80 10.23 31.24 7.09
N ASP A 81 10.27 32.48 7.62
CA ASP A 81 11.35 32.97 8.43
C ASP A 81 11.22 32.60 9.93
N ALA A 82 10.11 32.00 10.34
CA ALA A 82 9.91 31.48 11.69
C ALA A 82 10.81 30.27 11.98
N PRO A 83 11.21 30.03 13.26
CA PRO A 83 12.03 28.90 13.65
C PRO A 83 11.42 27.56 13.19
N LEU A 84 12.26 26.64 12.70
CA LEU A 84 11.85 25.34 12.17
C LEU A 84 10.96 24.53 13.12
N LEU A 85 11.32 24.51 14.40
CA LEU A 85 10.56 23.76 15.42
C LEU A 85 9.16 24.35 15.62
N GLU A 86 9.04 25.67 15.60
CA GLU A 86 7.73 26.35 15.73
C GLU A 86 6.83 26.01 14.55
N ARG A 87 7.36 26.06 13.33
CA ARG A 87 6.65 25.68 12.10
C ARG A 87 6.22 24.21 12.12
N TYR A 88 7.12 23.31 12.54
CA TYR A 88 6.82 21.88 12.61
C TYR A 88 5.72 21.57 13.63
N PHE A 89 5.85 22.05 14.86
CA PHE A 89 4.84 21.78 15.90
C PHE A 89 3.52 22.50 15.65
N GLY A 90 3.55 23.69 15.02
CA GLY A 90 2.34 24.37 14.57
C GLY A 90 1.57 23.54 13.54
N TRP A 91 2.28 23.05 12.51
CA TRP A 91 1.71 22.16 11.50
C TRP A 91 1.21 20.84 12.11
N LEU A 92 2.01 20.17 12.93
CA LEU A 92 1.63 18.91 13.58
C LEU A 92 0.40 19.09 14.48
N GLY A 93 0.28 20.21 15.18
CA GLY A 93 -0.90 20.55 15.97
C GLY A 93 -2.17 20.69 15.14
N GLY A 94 -2.07 21.26 13.94
CA GLY A 94 -3.16 21.32 12.96
C GLY A 94 -3.55 19.92 12.46
N VAL A 95 -2.57 19.11 12.08
CA VAL A 95 -2.79 17.73 11.62
C VAL A 95 -3.56 16.89 12.64
N LEU A 96 -3.23 17.01 13.92
CA LEU A 96 -3.94 16.29 14.99
C LEU A 96 -5.41 16.72 15.14
N GLN A 97 -5.78 17.88 14.60
CA GLN A 97 -7.15 18.39 14.56
C GLN A 97 -7.84 18.14 13.20
N GLY A 98 -7.14 17.47 12.26
CA GLY A 98 -7.63 17.20 10.91
C GLY A 98 -7.44 18.35 9.93
N ASP A 99 -6.72 19.41 10.34
CA ASP A 99 -6.36 20.53 9.49
C ASP A 99 -4.92 20.34 8.96
N PHE A 100 -4.82 20.04 7.67
CA PHE A 100 -3.53 19.90 6.96
C PHE A 100 -3.04 21.26 6.41
N GLY A 101 -3.75 22.36 6.70
CA GLY A 101 -3.43 23.69 6.24
C GLY A 101 -3.96 24.00 4.84
N THR A 102 -3.41 25.07 4.25
CA THR A 102 -3.78 25.55 2.92
C THR A 102 -2.60 25.43 1.96
N SER A 103 -2.88 25.05 0.71
CA SER A 103 -1.89 25.06 -0.37
C SER A 103 -1.34 26.49 -0.55
N TRP A 104 -0.03 26.59 -0.64
CA TRP A 104 0.61 27.89 -0.90
C TRP A 104 0.40 28.37 -2.33
N ALA A 105 0.26 27.42 -3.27
CA ALA A 105 0.13 27.73 -4.69
C ALA A 105 -1.25 28.26 -5.07
N ASN A 106 -2.33 27.62 -4.58
CA ASN A 106 -3.69 27.94 -5.00
C ASN A 106 -4.62 28.36 -3.85
N LYS A 107 -4.11 28.46 -2.62
CA LYS A 107 -4.84 28.86 -1.40
C LYS A 107 -6.04 27.94 -1.07
N ALA A 108 -6.12 26.75 -1.67
CA ALA A 108 -7.18 25.79 -1.39
C ALA A 108 -6.90 25.00 -0.10
N SER A 109 -7.96 24.55 0.59
CA SER A 109 -7.85 23.64 1.74
C SER A 109 -7.20 22.31 1.32
N VAL A 110 -6.08 21.97 1.94
CA VAL A 110 -5.36 20.71 1.69
C VAL A 110 -6.20 19.54 2.16
N SER A 111 -6.89 19.65 3.30
CA SER A 111 -7.75 18.59 3.85
C SER A 111 -8.87 18.19 2.88
N GLU A 112 -9.53 19.17 2.25
CA GLU A 112 -10.59 18.91 1.28
C GLU A 112 -10.06 18.25 0.00
N GLN A 113 -8.94 18.76 -0.51
CA GLN A 113 -8.32 18.21 -1.72
C GLN A 113 -7.84 16.75 -1.51
N ILE A 114 -7.22 16.47 -0.37
CA ILE A 114 -6.80 15.12 0.00
C ILE A 114 -8.01 14.18 0.06
N GLY A 115 -9.11 14.59 0.68
CA GLY A 115 -10.31 13.76 0.77
C GLY A 115 -10.82 13.30 -0.59
N LYS A 116 -10.91 14.22 -1.55
CA LYS A 116 -11.34 13.93 -2.93
C LYS A 116 -10.34 13.01 -3.66
N ARG A 117 -9.05 13.36 -3.62
CA ARG A 117 -8.01 12.66 -4.36
C ARG A 117 -7.68 11.28 -3.77
N LEU A 118 -7.67 11.15 -2.44
CA LEU A 118 -7.55 9.87 -1.77
C LEU A 118 -8.69 8.92 -2.16
N GLY A 119 -9.93 9.43 -2.26
CA GLY A 119 -11.07 8.65 -2.74
C GLY A 119 -10.83 8.07 -4.15
N ASN A 120 -10.28 8.86 -5.07
CA ASN A 120 -9.92 8.39 -6.41
C ASN A 120 -8.79 7.35 -6.38
N THR A 121 -7.71 7.61 -5.63
CA THR A 121 -6.61 6.65 -5.44
C THR A 121 -7.10 5.31 -4.90
N LEU A 122 -7.91 5.36 -3.83
CA LEU A 122 -8.47 4.14 -3.24
C LEU A 122 -9.44 3.41 -4.18
N PHE A 123 -10.22 4.14 -4.99
CA PHE A 123 -11.08 3.54 -6.01
C PHE A 123 -10.26 2.77 -7.04
N LEU A 124 -9.18 3.36 -7.56
CA LEU A 124 -8.29 2.70 -8.49
C LEU A 124 -7.60 1.47 -7.86
N ALA A 125 -7.03 1.62 -6.67
CA ALA A 125 -6.36 0.53 -5.94
C ALA A 125 -7.34 -0.62 -5.60
N PHE A 126 -8.57 -0.29 -5.21
CA PHE A 126 -9.61 -1.28 -4.91
C PHE A 126 -9.94 -2.14 -6.13
N TRP A 127 -10.19 -1.53 -7.29
CA TRP A 127 -10.51 -2.29 -8.50
C TRP A 127 -9.31 -3.07 -9.03
N ALA A 128 -8.10 -2.54 -8.90
CA ALA A 128 -6.89 -3.30 -9.20
C ALA A 128 -6.77 -4.54 -8.29
N ALA A 129 -7.11 -4.43 -7.01
CA ALA A 129 -7.13 -5.55 -6.08
C ALA A 129 -8.24 -6.58 -6.42
N VAL A 130 -9.46 -6.11 -6.72
CA VAL A 130 -10.60 -6.97 -7.08
C VAL A 130 -10.30 -7.83 -8.31
N VAL A 131 -9.52 -7.31 -9.26
CA VAL A 131 -9.11 -8.03 -10.46
C VAL A 131 -7.88 -8.91 -10.19
N SER A 132 -6.83 -8.34 -9.60
CA SER A 132 -5.53 -9.04 -9.46
C SER A 132 -5.57 -10.22 -8.49
N VAL A 133 -6.30 -10.10 -7.37
CA VAL A 133 -6.31 -11.16 -6.33
C VAL A 133 -6.92 -12.47 -6.84
N PRO A 134 -8.15 -12.48 -7.40
CA PRO A 134 -8.72 -13.72 -7.94
C PRO A 134 -7.90 -14.31 -9.10
N LEU A 135 -7.37 -13.44 -9.98
CA LEU A 135 -6.54 -13.88 -11.08
C LEU A 135 -5.23 -14.51 -10.59
N ALA A 136 -4.58 -13.91 -9.60
CA ALA A 136 -3.34 -14.45 -9.03
C ALA A 136 -3.54 -15.82 -8.38
N ILE A 137 -4.62 -15.97 -7.60
CA ILE A 137 -4.95 -17.25 -6.96
C ILE A 137 -5.31 -18.29 -8.01
N GLY A 138 -6.15 -17.95 -8.99
CA GLY A 138 -6.55 -18.84 -10.07
C GLY A 138 -5.37 -19.31 -10.92
N LEU A 139 -4.53 -18.38 -11.40
CA LEU A 139 -3.32 -18.71 -12.16
C LEU A 139 -2.31 -19.49 -11.34
N GLY A 140 -2.16 -19.18 -10.05
CA GLY A 140 -1.33 -19.96 -9.12
C GLY A 140 -1.78 -21.42 -9.01
N MET A 141 -3.10 -21.65 -8.85
CA MET A 141 -3.68 -23.00 -8.81
C MET A 141 -3.51 -23.73 -10.15
N ILE A 142 -3.73 -23.05 -11.28
CA ILE A 142 -3.54 -23.61 -12.62
C ILE A 142 -2.07 -24.01 -12.83
N ALA A 143 -1.12 -23.16 -12.43
CA ALA A 143 0.31 -23.44 -12.52
C ALA A 143 0.72 -24.66 -11.65
N VAL A 144 0.08 -24.86 -10.48
CA VAL A 144 0.30 -26.07 -9.66
C VAL A 144 -0.30 -27.31 -10.33
N HIS A 145 -1.52 -27.22 -10.86
CA HIS A 145 -2.20 -28.34 -11.52
C HIS A 145 -1.41 -28.86 -12.73
N TYR A 146 -0.87 -27.94 -13.53
CA TYR A 146 -0.04 -28.27 -14.69
C TYR A 146 1.46 -28.26 -14.38
N ARG A 147 1.85 -28.51 -13.12
CA ARG A 147 3.25 -28.48 -12.68
C ARG A 147 4.18 -29.24 -13.64
N ASN A 148 5.29 -28.60 -14.00
CA ASN A 148 6.32 -29.08 -14.92
C ASN A 148 5.86 -29.29 -16.39
N ARG A 149 4.60 -28.91 -16.74
CA ARG A 149 4.08 -28.97 -18.12
C ARG A 149 4.25 -27.60 -18.82
N PHE A 150 3.91 -27.56 -20.09
CA PHE A 150 4.01 -26.34 -20.92
C PHE A 150 3.27 -25.14 -20.32
N ILE A 151 2.04 -25.34 -19.81
CA ILE A 151 1.21 -24.28 -19.20
C ILE A 151 1.90 -23.67 -17.99
N ASP A 152 2.45 -24.47 -17.08
CA ASP A 152 3.21 -23.97 -15.92
C ASP A 152 4.42 -23.14 -16.37
N ARG A 153 5.18 -23.63 -17.35
CA ARG A 153 6.34 -22.91 -17.90
C ARG A 153 5.93 -21.58 -18.54
N LEU A 154 4.86 -21.59 -19.35
CA LEU A 154 4.34 -20.40 -20.02
C LEU A 154 3.91 -19.34 -18.99
N ILE A 155 3.10 -19.71 -17.98
CA ILE A 155 2.67 -18.81 -16.92
C ILE A 155 3.88 -18.22 -16.19
N ASN A 156 4.89 -19.03 -15.86
CA ASN A 156 6.08 -18.54 -15.16
C ASN A 156 6.93 -17.61 -16.06
N VAL A 157 7.09 -17.90 -17.35
CA VAL A 157 7.84 -17.03 -18.28
C VAL A 157 7.14 -15.69 -18.46
N ILE A 158 5.81 -15.68 -18.67
CA ILE A 158 5.04 -14.44 -18.78
C ILE A 158 5.14 -13.63 -17.49
N SER A 159 5.04 -14.28 -16.33
CA SER A 159 5.17 -13.60 -15.03
C SER A 159 6.57 -13.01 -14.83
N LEU A 160 7.62 -13.71 -15.21
CA LEU A 160 8.98 -13.19 -15.14
C LEU A 160 9.17 -12.00 -16.08
N ALA A 161 8.64 -12.07 -17.29
CA ALA A 161 8.67 -10.95 -18.24
C ALA A 161 7.92 -9.73 -17.67
N ALA A 162 6.73 -9.95 -17.09
CA ALA A 162 5.95 -8.86 -16.48
C ALA A 162 6.67 -8.19 -15.29
N ILE A 163 7.34 -8.96 -14.42
CA ILE A 163 8.13 -8.40 -13.32
C ILE A 163 9.38 -7.64 -13.81
N SER A 164 9.94 -8.05 -14.95
CA SER A 164 11.14 -7.43 -15.49
C SER A 164 10.88 -6.08 -16.16
N LEU A 165 9.63 -5.79 -16.52
CA LEU A 165 9.25 -4.52 -17.13
C LEU A 165 9.00 -3.46 -16.03
N PRO A 166 9.61 -2.26 -16.15
CA PRO A 166 9.26 -1.15 -15.27
C PRO A 166 7.78 -0.77 -15.41
N GLU A 167 7.15 -0.41 -14.30
CA GLU A 167 5.73 -0.06 -14.23
C GLU A 167 5.33 1.04 -15.23
N PHE A 168 6.14 2.11 -15.29
CA PHE A 168 5.92 3.21 -16.24
C PHE A 168 5.98 2.76 -17.69
N PHE A 169 6.88 1.85 -18.03
CA PHE A 169 7.01 1.33 -19.39
C PHE A 169 5.78 0.52 -19.79
N THR A 170 5.27 -0.33 -18.89
CA THR A 170 4.02 -1.06 -19.08
C THR A 170 2.85 -0.11 -19.34
N GLY A 171 2.74 0.96 -18.54
CA GLY A 171 1.71 1.99 -18.73
C GLY A 171 1.77 2.66 -20.12
N TYR A 172 2.95 3.10 -20.54
CA TYR A 172 3.11 3.69 -21.87
C TYR A 172 2.83 2.72 -23.02
N LEU A 173 3.18 1.43 -22.88
CA LEU A 173 2.83 0.42 -23.87
C LEU A 173 1.30 0.26 -23.97
N LEU A 174 0.59 0.22 -22.86
CA LEU A 174 -0.87 0.12 -22.87
C LEU A 174 -1.52 1.36 -23.52
N ILE A 175 -1.02 2.56 -23.24
CA ILE A 175 -1.49 3.79 -23.90
C ILE A 175 -1.24 3.69 -25.40
N LEU A 176 -0.03 3.30 -25.82
CA LEU A 176 0.33 3.19 -27.22
C LEU A 176 -0.58 2.22 -27.98
N PHE A 177 -0.79 1.02 -27.45
CA PHE A 177 -1.60 0.01 -28.13
C PHE A 177 -3.09 0.32 -28.10
N PHE A 178 -3.65 0.64 -26.94
CA PHE A 178 -5.10 0.79 -26.81
C PHE A 178 -5.61 2.18 -27.17
N ALA A 179 -4.96 3.23 -26.69
CA ALA A 179 -5.44 4.58 -26.95
C ALA A 179 -4.98 5.13 -28.30
N VAL A 180 -3.70 4.93 -28.68
CA VAL A 180 -3.15 5.50 -29.89
C VAL A 180 -3.43 4.61 -31.11
N ASN A 181 -3.02 3.33 -31.09
CA ASN A 181 -3.13 2.47 -32.27
C ASN A 181 -4.55 1.99 -32.53
N TRP A 182 -5.30 1.65 -31.46
CA TRP A 182 -6.68 1.16 -31.61
C TRP A 182 -7.74 2.27 -31.45
N GLY A 183 -7.32 3.48 -31.12
CA GLY A 183 -8.20 4.64 -31.01
C GLY A 183 -9.29 4.53 -29.95
N ILE A 184 -9.08 3.71 -28.91
CA ILE A 184 -10.05 3.56 -27.83
C ILE A 184 -9.96 4.80 -26.93
N ALA A 185 -11.06 5.55 -26.79
CA ALA A 185 -11.11 6.83 -26.06
C ALA A 185 -11.13 6.63 -24.53
N ILE A 186 -10.10 5.98 -23.96
CA ILE A 186 -9.93 5.71 -22.53
C ILE A 186 -8.68 6.41 -21.93
N PHE A 187 -8.11 7.35 -22.65
CA PHE A 187 -6.99 8.18 -22.23
C PHE A 187 -7.22 9.64 -22.66
N PRO A 188 -6.91 10.64 -21.85
CA PRO A 188 -6.44 10.55 -20.46
C PRO A 188 -7.50 10.01 -19.49
N SER A 189 -7.05 9.44 -18.36
CA SER A 189 -7.92 8.82 -17.35
C SER A 189 -8.48 9.87 -16.38
N THR A 190 -9.07 10.93 -16.93
CA THR A 190 -9.66 12.01 -16.14
C THR A 190 -10.98 11.57 -15.49
N VAL A 191 -11.21 12.00 -14.25
CA VAL A 191 -12.45 11.71 -13.51
C VAL A 191 -13.08 13.03 -13.07
N PHE A 192 -14.36 13.21 -13.38
CA PHE A 192 -15.18 14.34 -12.99
C PHE A 192 -16.20 13.94 -11.93
N ALA A 193 -16.69 14.92 -11.16
CA ALA A 193 -17.57 14.67 -10.02
C ALA A 193 -18.94 14.07 -10.42
N ASP A 194 -19.40 14.35 -11.62
CA ASP A 194 -20.69 13.96 -12.20
C ASP A 194 -20.67 12.70 -13.06
N MET A 195 -19.49 12.04 -13.17
CA MET A 195 -19.36 10.81 -13.93
C MET A 195 -20.20 9.68 -13.36
N SER A 196 -20.86 8.94 -14.26
CA SER A 196 -21.51 7.68 -13.90
C SER A 196 -20.50 6.65 -13.40
N PHE A 197 -20.96 5.66 -12.65
CA PHE A 197 -20.10 4.57 -12.18
C PHE A 197 -19.44 3.81 -13.33
N GLY A 198 -20.16 3.59 -14.45
CA GLY A 198 -19.63 2.93 -15.63
C GLY A 198 -18.50 3.73 -16.30
N ASP A 199 -18.70 5.05 -16.43
CA ASP A 199 -17.68 5.95 -17.01
C ASP A 199 -16.42 6.01 -16.13
N ARG A 200 -16.59 6.01 -14.81
CA ARG A 200 -15.46 5.93 -13.87
C ARG A 200 -14.69 4.62 -14.01
N LEU A 201 -15.36 3.50 -14.21
CA LEU A 201 -14.70 2.21 -14.48
C LEU A 201 -13.97 2.23 -15.81
N ALA A 202 -14.56 2.80 -16.86
CA ALA A 202 -13.89 2.96 -18.15
C ALA A 202 -12.64 3.85 -18.05
N ALA A 203 -12.72 4.96 -17.32
CA ALA A 203 -11.59 5.87 -17.10
C ALA A 203 -10.40 5.20 -16.41
N ILE A 204 -10.64 4.28 -15.47
CA ILE A 204 -9.56 3.56 -14.78
C ILE A 204 -9.09 2.29 -15.51
N ALA A 205 -9.65 1.94 -16.67
CA ALA A 205 -9.36 0.65 -17.32
C ALA A 205 -7.86 0.43 -17.59
N LEU A 206 -7.18 1.41 -18.19
CA LEU A 206 -5.73 1.31 -18.47
C LEU A 206 -4.87 1.44 -17.22
N PRO A 207 -5.07 2.43 -16.31
CA PRO A 207 -4.32 2.48 -15.06
C PRO A 207 -4.52 1.21 -14.21
N CYS A 208 -5.74 0.71 -14.11
CA CYS A 208 -6.05 -0.53 -13.41
C CYS A 208 -5.32 -1.73 -14.04
N ALA A 209 -5.36 -1.87 -15.38
CA ALA A 209 -4.64 -2.94 -16.08
C ALA A 209 -3.13 -2.88 -15.81
N THR A 210 -2.54 -1.68 -15.80
CA THR A 210 -1.11 -1.50 -15.47
C THR A 210 -0.80 -2.02 -14.06
N LEU A 211 -1.55 -1.58 -13.05
CA LEU A 211 -1.38 -2.02 -11.66
C LEU A 211 -1.58 -3.53 -11.51
N VAL A 212 -2.60 -4.08 -12.17
CA VAL A 212 -2.88 -5.52 -12.16
C VAL A 212 -1.69 -6.31 -12.71
N LEU A 213 -1.12 -5.93 -13.85
CA LEU A 213 0.02 -6.63 -14.45
C LEU A 213 1.24 -6.66 -13.53
N VAL A 214 1.50 -5.57 -12.81
CA VAL A 214 2.64 -5.47 -11.88
C VAL A 214 2.47 -6.41 -10.70
N VAL A 215 1.32 -6.37 -10.00
CA VAL A 215 1.14 -7.14 -8.77
C VAL A 215 0.76 -8.60 -9.02
N LEU A 216 0.06 -8.89 -10.14
CA LEU A 216 -0.42 -10.22 -10.49
C LEU A 216 0.71 -11.24 -10.52
N ALA A 217 1.81 -10.90 -11.19
CA ALA A 217 2.94 -11.78 -11.37
C ALA A 217 3.60 -12.17 -10.04
N HIS A 218 3.76 -11.22 -9.12
CA HIS A 218 4.27 -11.49 -7.77
C HIS A 218 3.31 -12.35 -6.95
N MET A 219 2.05 -11.97 -6.88
CA MET A 219 1.03 -12.70 -6.11
C MET A 219 0.84 -14.12 -6.62
N MET A 220 0.78 -14.30 -7.94
CA MET A 220 0.64 -15.63 -8.56
C MET A 220 1.79 -16.55 -8.19
N ARG A 221 3.04 -16.10 -8.31
CA ARG A 221 4.23 -16.91 -7.99
C ARG A 221 4.28 -17.29 -6.51
N MET A 222 3.97 -16.37 -5.61
CA MET A 222 3.94 -16.64 -4.18
C MET A 222 2.77 -17.57 -3.81
N THR A 223 1.60 -17.40 -4.44
CA THR A 223 0.46 -18.31 -4.28
C THR A 223 0.82 -19.73 -4.76
N ARG A 224 1.45 -19.85 -5.93
CA ARG A 224 1.96 -21.12 -6.44
C ARG A 224 2.91 -21.79 -5.44
N ALA A 225 3.88 -21.04 -4.91
CA ALA A 225 4.84 -21.55 -3.94
C ALA A 225 4.15 -22.01 -2.64
N ALA A 226 3.21 -21.22 -2.12
CA ALA A 226 2.45 -21.55 -0.92
C ALA A 226 1.65 -22.86 -1.10
N ILE A 227 0.97 -23.04 -2.23
CA ILE A 227 0.21 -24.26 -2.51
C ILE A 227 1.15 -25.45 -2.69
N LEU A 228 2.28 -25.30 -3.40
CA LEU A 228 3.26 -26.39 -3.59
C LEU A 228 3.85 -26.88 -2.27
N ASN A 229 4.10 -25.99 -1.31
CA ASN A 229 4.55 -26.39 0.02
C ASN A 229 3.54 -27.28 0.75
N ILE A 230 2.25 -27.00 0.57
CA ILE A 230 1.19 -27.83 1.13
C ILE A 230 1.07 -29.18 0.41
N MET A 231 1.26 -29.19 -0.92
CA MET A 231 1.20 -30.42 -1.73
C MET A 231 2.22 -31.49 -1.32
N SER A 232 3.29 -31.13 -0.61
CA SER A 232 4.28 -32.07 -0.08
C SER A 232 3.91 -32.70 1.28
N SER A 233 2.71 -32.45 1.80
CA SER A 233 2.30 -32.94 3.12
C SER A 233 1.68 -34.36 3.05
N ALA A 234 1.87 -35.16 4.11
CA ALA A 234 1.42 -36.56 4.19
C ALA A 234 -0.10 -36.76 3.99
N TYR A 235 -0.92 -35.79 4.39
CA TYR A 235 -2.37 -35.87 4.18
C TYR A 235 -2.78 -35.72 2.70
N ILE A 236 -1.98 -34.99 1.91
CA ILE A 236 -2.17 -34.88 0.46
C ILE A 236 -1.82 -36.21 -0.21
N GLU A 237 -0.71 -36.84 0.17
CA GLU A 237 -0.34 -38.18 -0.30
C GLU A 237 -1.47 -39.17 -0.02
N THR A 238 -2.07 -39.14 1.16
CA THR A 238 -3.24 -39.95 1.49
C THR A 238 -4.43 -39.66 0.57
N ALA A 239 -4.65 -38.41 0.17
CA ALA A 239 -5.73 -38.05 -0.74
C ALA A 239 -5.47 -38.61 -2.17
N GLU A 240 -4.21 -38.56 -2.62
CA GLU A 240 -3.77 -39.13 -3.90
C GLU A 240 -3.95 -40.66 -3.91
N LEU A 241 -3.54 -41.34 -2.84
CA LEU A 241 -3.71 -42.81 -2.69
C LEU A 241 -5.19 -43.24 -2.66
N LYS A 242 -6.10 -42.35 -2.23
CA LYS A 242 -7.55 -42.56 -2.32
C LYS A 242 -8.12 -42.30 -3.71
N GLY A 243 -7.30 -41.98 -4.71
CA GLY A 243 -7.71 -41.77 -6.10
C GLY A 243 -8.46 -40.47 -6.35
N LEU A 244 -8.31 -39.42 -5.49
CA LEU A 244 -8.93 -38.14 -5.73
C LEU A 244 -8.27 -37.43 -6.93
N ASP A 245 -9.10 -36.75 -7.74
CA ASP A 245 -8.63 -35.95 -8.87
C ASP A 245 -7.68 -34.83 -8.42
N ALA A 246 -6.62 -34.60 -9.20
CA ALA A 246 -5.58 -33.62 -8.88
C ALA A 246 -6.12 -32.20 -8.69
N PHE A 247 -7.07 -31.74 -9.53
CA PHE A 247 -7.67 -30.42 -9.38
C PHE A 247 -8.50 -30.32 -8.09
N ARG A 248 -9.22 -31.40 -7.75
CA ARG A 248 -9.99 -31.49 -6.49
C ARG A 248 -9.09 -31.46 -5.27
N ILE A 249 -7.92 -32.11 -5.32
CA ILE A 249 -6.91 -32.07 -4.25
C ILE A 249 -6.41 -30.64 -4.07
N ILE A 250 -6.04 -29.96 -5.16
CA ILE A 250 -5.56 -28.58 -5.11
C ILE A 250 -6.64 -27.64 -4.55
N ALA A 251 -7.85 -27.66 -5.14
CA ALA A 251 -8.90 -26.70 -4.80
C ALA A 251 -9.53 -26.91 -3.41
N LYS A 252 -9.70 -28.19 -2.97
CA LYS A 252 -10.41 -28.50 -1.73
C LYS A 252 -9.50 -28.87 -0.56
N HIS A 253 -8.27 -29.29 -0.80
CA HIS A 253 -7.37 -29.75 0.26
C HIS A 253 -6.12 -28.89 0.38
N ALA A 254 -5.45 -28.50 -0.71
CA ALA A 254 -4.21 -27.74 -0.63
C ALA A 254 -4.46 -26.22 -0.49
N ALA A 255 -5.25 -25.60 -1.37
CA ALA A 255 -5.47 -24.16 -1.37
C ALA A 255 -6.13 -23.64 -0.07
N PRO A 256 -7.14 -24.28 0.54
CA PRO A 256 -7.68 -23.84 1.81
C PRO A 256 -6.66 -23.91 2.97
N ASN A 257 -5.73 -24.84 2.94
CA ASN A 257 -4.67 -24.94 3.94
C ASN A 257 -3.48 -24.00 3.65
N ALA A 258 -3.39 -23.46 2.43
CA ALA A 258 -2.45 -22.42 2.04
C ALA A 258 -3.02 -20.99 2.25
N ILE A 259 -4.25 -20.85 2.76
CA ILE A 259 -4.94 -19.55 2.84
C ILE A 259 -4.17 -18.52 3.69
N ALA A 260 -3.57 -18.92 4.81
CA ALA A 260 -2.83 -18.02 5.68
C ALA A 260 -1.61 -17.40 4.98
N PRO A 261 -0.69 -18.14 4.36
CA PRO A 261 0.39 -17.55 3.57
C PRO A 261 -0.13 -16.77 2.36
N ILE A 262 -1.23 -17.17 1.71
CA ILE A 262 -1.82 -16.42 0.60
C ILE A 262 -2.36 -15.07 1.07
N ILE A 263 -3.08 -14.99 2.19
CA ILE A 263 -3.56 -13.73 2.77
C ILE A 263 -2.39 -12.79 3.05
N ASN A 264 -1.31 -13.27 3.62
CA ASN A 264 -0.13 -12.44 3.88
C ASN A 264 0.47 -11.87 2.58
N VAL A 265 0.57 -12.69 1.54
CA VAL A 265 1.06 -12.23 0.22
C VAL A 265 0.12 -11.21 -0.39
N VAL A 266 -1.19 -11.44 -0.36
CA VAL A 266 -2.21 -10.50 -0.85
C VAL A 266 -2.09 -9.18 -0.10
N ALA A 267 -2.02 -9.22 1.21
CA ALA A 267 -1.98 -8.04 2.05
C ALA A 267 -0.73 -7.17 1.80
N LEU A 268 0.45 -7.78 1.65
CA LEU A 268 1.67 -7.09 1.28
C LEU A 268 1.57 -6.42 -0.10
N ASN A 269 0.95 -7.10 -1.08
CA ASN A 269 0.75 -6.54 -2.40
C ASN A 269 -0.32 -5.43 -2.42
N LEU A 270 -1.35 -5.51 -1.57
CA LEU A 270 -2.32 -4.42 -1.42
C LEU A 270 -1.66 -3.15 -0.83
N ALA A 271 -0.78 -3.30 0.14
CA ALA A 271 0.00 -2.19 0.67
C ALA A 271 0.91 -1.58 -0.42
N TYR A 272 1.54 -2.43 -1.24
CA TYR A 272 2.33 -1.98 -2.40
C TYR A 272 1.47 -1.23 -3.43
N LEU A 273 0.25 -1.69 -3.73
CA LEU A 273 -0.65 -1.02 -4.67
C LEU A 273 -0.90 0.44 -4.31
N VAL A 274 -1.06 0.75 -3.02
CA VAL A 274 -1.32 2.13 -2.57
C VAL A 274 -0.11 3.04 -2.76
N VAL A 275 1.11 2.51 -2.64
CA VAL A 275 2.35 3.28 -2.85
C VAL A 275 2.72 3.33 -4.34
N GLY A 276 2.61 2.22 -5.06
CA GLY A 276 2.93 2.11 -6.49
C GLY A 276 1.97 2.89 -7.39
N VAL A 277 0.76 3.18 -6.91
CA VAL A 277 -0.25 3.92 -7.67
C VAL A 277 0.21 5.31 -8.12
N VAL A 278 1.17 5.94 -7.42
CA VAL A 278 1.67 7.28 -7.72
C VAL A 278 2.18 7.39 -9.16
N VAL A 279 3.01 6.44 -9.59
CA VAL A 279 3.59 6.43 -10.94
C VAL A 279 2.49 6.28 -12.00
N VAL A 280 1.54 5.38 -11.75
CA VAL A 280 0.42 5.13 -12.67
C VAL A 280 -0.50 6.36 -12.76
N GLU A 281 -0.82 7.01 -11.65
CA GLU A 281 -1.64 8.22 -11.66
C GLU A 281 -1.02 9.34 -12.49
N VAL A 282 0.30 9.53 -12.39
CA VAL A 282 1.04 10.54 -13.18
C VAL A 282 1.00 10.19 -14.68
N ILE A 283 1.29 8.94 -15.05
CA ILE A 283 1.33 8.51 -16.46
C ILE A 283 -0.02 8.66 -17.14
N PHE A 284 -1.10 8.27 -16.43
CA PHE A 284 -2.44 8.28 -16.99
C PHE A 284 -3.20 9.60 -16.76
N VAL A 285 -2.56 10.60 -16.15
CA VAL A 285 -3.19 11.89 -15.78
C VAL A 285 -4.45 11.65 -14.93
N TYR A 286 -4.38 10.65 -14.05
CA TYR A 286 -5.49 10.30 -13.17
C TYR A 286 -5.49 11.23 -11.94
N PRO A 287 -6.61 11.89 -11.60
CA PRO A 287 -6.64 12.90 -10.54
C PRO A 287 -6.66 12.28 -9.14
N GLY A 288 -5.66 11.48 -8.84
CA GLY A 288 -5.43 10.86 -7.56
C GLY A 288 -4.51 11.68 -6.63
N MET A 289 -4.22 11.11 -5.46
CA MET A 289 -3.38 11.72 -4.45
C MET A 289 -1.90 11.68 -4.83
N GLY A 290 -1.45 10.64 -5.57
CA GLY A 290 -0.08 10.53 -6.04
C GLY A 290 0.28 11.59 -7.08
N GLN A 291 -0.60 11.84 -8.04
CA GLN A 291 -0.40 12.94 -8.98
C GLN A 291 -0.34 14.29 -8.23
N TYR A 292 -1.25 14.51 -7.28
CA TYR A 292 -1.26 15.73 -6.47
C TYR A 292 0.04 15.94 -5.67
N LEU A 293 0.60 14.85 -5.14
CA LEU A 293 1.90 14.87 -4.47
C LEU A 293 3.02 15.28 -5.43
N VAL A 294 3.09 14.68 -6.62
CA VAL A 294 4.15 14.97 -7.61
C VAL A 294 4.06 16.41 -8.10
N ASP A 295 2.85 16.89 -8.39
CA ASP A 295 2.62 18.29 -8.76
C ASP A 295 3.10 19.25 -7.67
N ALA A 296 2.74 18.97 -6.39
CA ALA A 296 3.13 19.76 -5.25
C ALA A 296 4.66 19.75 -4.98
N VAL A 297 5.32 18.61 -5.18
CA VAL A 297 6.79 18.50 -5.09
C VAL A 297 7.46 19.38 -6.14
N THR A 298 6.93 19.42 -7.35
CA THR A 298 7.50 20.20 -8.46
C THR A 298 7.53 21.70 -8.15
N ILE A 299 6.46 22.21 -7.51
CA ILE A 299 6.34 23.63 -7.13
C ILE A 299 6.72 23.89 -5.67
N ARG A 300 7.12 22.87 -4.93
CA ARG A 300 7.51 22.92 -3.51
C ARG A 300 6.41 23.42 -2.57
N ASP A 301 5.18 23.05 -2.85
CA ASP A 301 4.03 23.35 -1.98
C ASP A 301 4.09 22.48 -0.71
N MET A 302 4.82 22.97 0.30
CA MET A 302 5.15 22.22 1.50
C MET A 302 3.94 21.64 2.25
N PRO A 303 2.85 22.39 2.51
CA PRO A 303 1.69 21.83 3.20
C PRO A 303 1.10 20.62 2.46
N VAL A 304 1.02 20.68 1.14
CA VAL A 304 0.50 19.60 0.32
C VAL A 304 1.41 18.39 0.35
N VAL A 305 2.73 18.58 0.19
CA VAL A 305 3.70 17.47 0.17
C VAL A 305 3.71 16.73 1.51
N GLN A 306 3.75 17.49 2.62
CA GLN A 306 3.73 16.92 3.97
C GLN A 306 2.44 16.13 4.23
N ALA A 307 1.31 16.72 3.90
CA ALA A 307 0.01 16.11 4.09
C ALA A 307 -0.17 14.83 3.25
N CYS A 308 0.15 14.87 1.97
CA CYS A 308 0.10 13.70 1.09
C CYS A 308 1.03 12.59 1.56
N GLY A 309 2.28 12.92 1.91
CA GLY A 309 3.25 11.95 2.40
C GLY A 309 2.81 11.28 3.71
N LEU A 310 2.28 12.09 4.65
CA LEU A 310 1.77 11.57 5.92
C LEU A 310 0.53 10.67 5.73
N VAL A 311 -0.40 11.05 4.84
CA VAL A 311 -1.60 10.26 4.56
C VAL A 311 -1.23 8.94 3.85
N PHE A 312 -0.29 8.94 2.88
CA PHE A 312 0.21 7.71 2.29
C PHE A 312 0.84 6.80 3.34
N ALA A 313 1.66 7.35 4.23
CA ALA A 313 2.27 6.59 5.32
C ALA A 313 1.20 6.00 6.26
N ALA A 314 0.18 6.78 6.62
CA ALA A 314 -0.92 6.32 7.46
C ALA A 314 -1.70 5.17 6.80
N VAL A 315 -2.08 5.31 5.53
CA VAL A 315 -2.77 4.27 4.77
C VAL A 315 -1.91 3.00 4.67
N TYR A 316 -0.62 3.12 4.40
CA TYR A 316 0.30 1.99 4.35
C TYR A 316 0.40 1.26 5.69
N ILE A 317 0.53 2.00 6.81
CA ILE A 317 0.58 1.44 8.16
C ILE A 317 -0.73 0.73 8.50
N ILE A 318 -1.89 1.33 8.20
CA ILE A 318 -3.21 0.74 8.43
C ILE A 318 -3.37 -0.56 7.64
N LEU A 319 -3.00 -0.57 6.36
CA LEU A 319 -3.09 -1.77 5.53
C LEU A 319 -2.19 -2.89 6.04
N ASN A 320 -0.96 -2.58 6.45
CA ASN A 320 -0.07 -3.59 7.05
C ASN A 320 -0.62 -4.13 8.38
N MET A 321 -1.18 -3.25 9.22
CA MET A 321 -1.82 -3.69 10.46
C MET A 321 -3.02 -4.61 10.20
N LEU A 322 -3.87 -4.27 9.23
CA LEU A 322 -4.97 -5.13 8.80
C LEU A 322 -4.46 -6.47 8.26
N ALA A 323 -3.37 -6.47 7.51
CA ALA A 323 -2.70 -7.66 7.01
C ALA A 323 -2.27 -8.60 8.16
N ASP A 324 -1.60 -8.05 9.17
CA ASP A 324 -1.15 -8.81 10.33
C ASP A 324 -2.33 -9.42 11.10
N VAL A 325 -3.38 -8.63 11.32
CA VAL A 325 -4.60 -9.10 12.02
C VAL A 325 -5.29 -10.21 11.21
N LEU A 326 -5.48 -10.03 9.91
CA LEU A 326 -6.07 -11.04 9.04
C LEU A 326 -5.21 -12.31 8.96
N GLY A 327 -3.88 -12.17 8.92
CA GLY A 327 -2.96 -13.29 8.95
C GLY A 327 -3.08 -14.14 10.22
N ILE A 328 -3.22 -13.49 11.39
CA ILE A 328 -3.44 -14.19 12.66
C ILE A 328 -4.83 -14.84 12.69
N LEU A 329 -5.87 -14.14 12.25
CA LEU A 329 -7.22 -14.67 12.20
C LEU A 329 -7.32 -15.90 11.29
N ALA A 330 -6.58 -15.92 10.19
CA ALA A 330 -6.53 -17.02 9.24
C ALA A 330 -5.70 -18.21 9.73
N ASN A 331 -4.85 -18.03 10.75
CA ASN A 331 -4.00 -19.10 11.27
C ASN A 331 -4.45 -19.56 12.68
N PRO A 332 -5.18 -20.69 12.79
CA PRO A 332 -5.67 -21.19 14.09
C PRO A 332 -4.56 -21.48 15.11
N ARG A 333 -3.34 -21.79 14.65
CA ARG A 333 -2.19 -22.10 15.53
C ARG A 333 -1.66 -20.84 16.26
N LEU A 334 -1.85 -19.66 15.66
CA LEU A 334 -1.43 -18.38 16.26
C LEU A 334 -2.47 -17.83 17.24
N ARG A 335 -3.71 -18.34 17.21
CA ARG A 335 -4.77 -17.94 18.15
C ARG A 335 -4.57 -18.50 19.56
N HIS A 336 -3.91 -19.65 19.67
CA HIS A 336 -3.66 -20.34 20.94
C HIS A 336 -2.18 -20.73 21.01
N PRO A 337 -1.27 -19.78 21.33
CA PRO A 337 0.12 -20.14 21.60
C PRO A 337 0.12 -21.07 22.82
N LYS A 338 0.69 -22.27 22.64
CA LYS A 338 0.89 -23.22 23.75
C LYS A 338 1.98 -22.71 24.68
#